data_331811b6b1bed985ae88eb81f34ac971
#
_entry.id   331811b6b1bed985ae88eb81f34ac971
#
_cell.length_a   1.000
_cell.length_b   1.000
_cell.length_c   1.000
_cell.angle_alpha   90.00
_cell.angle_beta   90.00
_cell.angle_gamma   90.00
#
_symmetry.space_group_name_H-M   'P 1'
#
loop_
_entity.id
_entity.type
_entity.pdbx_description
1 polymer ?
#
loop_
_entity_poly.entity_id
_entity_poly.type
_entity_poly.pdbx_seq_one_letter_code
_entity_poly.pdbx_strand_id
1 'polypeptide(L)'
;MARKQQQPADSLPLVAIDLGSDCVRAAAARRIAPDLFQILGVEERSQKLGNLCVEQGIITQSSNAGYVIAEVLKLLANRIGVSELPTAFVSLGGQSMQIVAVYSRRDQARKKEISQSLLDDMERECKQKIELRNPEVAVLGLVPSYFKLDGVEQDEIPSEEQRAALVEAHYTAFCGRKMIDTQMQKAFSQAARSIEHAFVRPECLLSAFATCDGNHVLMNGCAVLDLGAQTTTLTVYKGGQYLLNKVVPKGGYHITRMLEQQGMSFNTAEVLKKKYGCAAPEFVEKKVRLRVPASPEIGGDMVIDSQELAEAIELKLQEILDPLFEELKKVESRITTLYITGGGSMLQGIAEYIQSKTSVRVQYGAHNLLLHSKTDEKYLSPEYTSLVGTILLGQDFRDNHKNQLVRKPGFFDRMKESTLDMFIDQN
;
A
#
# COMPACT_ATOMS: atom_id res chain seq x y z
N MET A 1 37.85 -5.48 -24.59
CA MET A 1 37.01 -5.10 -23.42
C MET A 1 36.04 -4.03 -23.88
N ALA A 2 34.77 -4.42 -24.16
CA ALA A 2 33.75 -3.49 -24.58
C ALA A 2 33.30 -2.68 -23.35
N ARG A 3 33.40 -1.36 -23.40
CA ARG A 3 32.80 -0.45 -22.41
C ARG A 3 31.29 -0.69 -22.43
N LYS A 4 30.72 -1.22 -21.33
CA LYS A 4 29.27 -1.17 -21.08
C LYS A 4 28.88 0.32 -21.15
N GLN A 5 28.17 0.70 -22.20
CA GLN A 5 27.48 1.99 -22.25
C GLN A 5 26.46 2.00 -21.08
N GLN A 6 26.71 2.81 -20.08
CA GLN A 6 25.68 3.13 -19.09
C GLN A 6 24.55 3.84 -19.83
N GLN A 7 23.38 3.22 -19.86
CA GLN A 7 22.17 3.87 -20.36
C GLN A 7 21.88 5.09 -19.46
N PRO A 8 21.39 6.21 -20.02
CA PRO A 8 21.00 7.37 -19.23
C PRO A 8 19.98 6.95 -18.15
N ALA A 9 20.02 7.57 -16.98
CA ALA A 9 19.15 7.24 -15.85
C ALA A 9 17.65 7.28 -16.20
N ASP A 10 17.23 8.05 -17.21
CA ASP A 10 15.85 8.10 -17.74
C ASP A 10 15.44 6.88 -18.58
N SER A 11 16.37 5.97 -18.90
CA SER A 11 16.08 4.76 -19.67
C SER A 11 15.84 3.52 -18.82
N LEU A 12 16.16 3.57 -17.52
CA LEU A 12 15.94 2.44 -16.62
C LEU A 12 14.46 2.37 -16.18
N PRO A 13 13.85 1.17 -16.20
CA PRO A 13 12.48 1.03 -15.72
C PRO A 13 12.39 1.33 -14.23
N LEU A 14 11.22 1.77 -13.79
CA LEU A 14 10.83 1.73 -12.39
C LEU A 14 10.46 0.30 -12.03
N VAL A 15 10.94 -0.18 -10.90
CA VAL A 15 10.59 -1.51 -10.37
C VAL A 15 9.86 -1.32 -9.06
N ALA A 16 8.64 -1.82 -8.99
CA ALA A 16 7.82 -1.82 -7.77
C ALA A 16 7.58 -3.25 -7.30
N ILE A 17 7.57 -3.44 -5.97
CA ILE A 17 7.27 -4.73 -5.34
C ILE A 17 6.14 -4.53 -4.33
N ASP A 18 5.14 -5.39 -4.42
CA ASP A 18 4.05 -5.53 -3.45
C ASP A 18 4.18 -6.85 -2.69
N LEU A 19 4.31 -6.75 -1.36
CA LEU A 19 4.44 -7.89 -0.45
C LEU A 19 3.07 -8.25 0.13
N GLY A 20 2.27 -8.96 -0.66
CA GLY A 20 0.93 -9.41 -0.25
C GLY A 20 0.93 -10.78 0.42
N SER A 21 -0.07 -11.04 1.28
CA SER A 21 -0.23 -12.36 1.94
C SER A 21 -0.75 -13.46 1.00
N ASP A 22 -1.38 -13.11 -0.12
CA ASP A 22 -1.78 -14.07 -1.16
C ASP A 22 -0.62 -14.34 -2.13
N CYS A 23 0.03 -13.28 -2.58
CA CYS A 23 1.16 -13.38 -3.47
C CYS A 23 2.12 -12.20 -3.31
N VAL A 24 3.37 -12.43 -3.67
CA VAL A 24 4.38 -11.39 -3.88
C VAL A 24 4.35 -11.01 -5.35
N ARG A 25 4.19 -9.72 -5.64
CA ARG A 25 4.14 -9.18 -7.01
C ARG A 25 5.28 -8.21 -7.25
N ALA A 26 5.84 -8.23 -8.46
CA ALA A 26 6.77 -7.20 -8.92
C ALA A 26 6.35 -6.71 -10.30
N ALA A 27 6.41 -5.39 -10.50
CA ALA A 27 6.14 -4.74 -11.77
C ALA A 27 7.35 -3.94 -12.24
N ALA A 28 7.54 -3.91 -13.55
CA ALA A 28 8.43 -2.95 -14.20
C ALA A 28 7.62 -2.00 -15.05
N ALA A 29 7.88 -0.70 -14.94
CA ALA A 29 7.17 0.33 -15.67
C ALA A 29 8.12 1.36 -16.28
N ARG A 30 7.64 2.04 -17.32
CA ARG A 30 8.31 3.18 -17.94
C ARG A 30 7.35 4.37 -17.98
N ARG A 31 7.83 5.53 -17.60
CA ARG A 31 7.10 6.78 -17.78
C ARG A 31 7.03 7.14 -19.27
N ILE A 32 5.84 7.43 -19.76
CA ILE A 32 5.58 7.85 -21.14
C ILE A 32 5.29 9.35 -21.22
N ALA A 33 4.58 9.87 -20.21
CA ALA A 33 4.26 11.29 -20.03
C ALA A 33 4.19 11.58 -18.52
N PRO A 34 4.09 12.82 -18.06
CA PRO A 34 4.12 13.18 -16.64
C PRO A 34 3.28 12.27 -15.75
N ASP A 35 2.04 11.99 -16.08
CA ASP A 35 1.14 11.15 -15.30
C ASP A 35 0.69 9.90 -16.07
N LEU A 36 1.52 9.44 -17.02
CA LEU A 36 1.19 8.29 -17.86
C LEU A 36 2.35 7.28 -17.86
N PHE A 37 2.05 6.06 -17.46
CA PHE A 37 3.01 4.97 -17.36
C PHE A 37 2.62 3.80 -18.24
N GLN A 38 3.59 3.13 -18.78
CA GLN A 38 3.44 1.82 -19.43
C GLN A 38 3.99 0.75 -18.52
N ILE A 39 3.16 -0.20 -18.13
CA ILE A 39 3.61 -1.44 -17.48
C ILE A 39 4.29 -2.31 -18.54
N LEU A 40 5.56 -2.59 -18.36
CA LEU A 40 6.37 -3.42 -19.24
C LEU A 40 6.17 -4.91 -18.95
N GLY A 41 5.90 -5.23 -17.69
CA GLY A 41 5.61 -6.58 -17.23
C GLY A 41 5.30 -6.60 -15.73
N VAL A 42 4.56 -7.63 -15.35
CA VAL A 42 4.32 -7.99 -13.94
C VAL A 42 4.56 -9.47 -13.80
N GLU A 43 5.23 -9.85 -12.73
CA GLU A 43 5.39 -11.23 -12.28
C GLU A 43 4.88 -11.38 -10.87
N GLU A 44 4.32 -12.54 -10.59
CA GLU A 44 3.75 -12.83 -9.28
C GLU A 44 4.03 -14.27 -8.86
N ARG A 45 4.13 -14.48 -7.56
CA ARG A 45 4.23 -15.79 -6.94
C ARG A 45 3.22 -15.88 -5.81
N SER A 46 2.26 -16.79 -5.99
CA SER A 46 1.31 -17.13 -4.94
C SER A 46 2.03 -17.85 -3.81
N GLN A 47 1.67 -17.50 -2.60
CA GLN A 47 2.17 -18.16 -1.39
C GLN A 47 1.31 -19.40 -1.10
N LYS A 48 1.97 -20.53 -0.82
CA LYS A 48 1.25 -21.75 -0.41
C LYS A 48 0.87 -21.68 1.05
N LEU A 49 -0.36 -22.04 1.38
CA LEU A 49 -0.79 -22.22 2.77
C LEU A 49 0.13 -23.22 3.49
N GLY A 50 0.54 -22.84 4.70
CA GLY A 50 1.49 -23.62 5.49
C GLY A 50 2.96 -23.25 5.26
N ASN A 51 3.26 -22.43 4.22
CA ASN A 51 4.60 -21.90 3.98
C ASN A 51 4.53 -20.43 3.53
N LEU A 52 3.70 -19.63 4.20
CA LEU A 52 3.58 -18.20 3.95
C LEU A 52 4.83 -17.50 4.49
N CYS A 53 5.46 -16.69 3.66
CA CYS A 53 6.57 -15.84 4.09
C CYS A 53 6.11 -14.41 4.43
N VAL A 54 4.91 -14.03 3.97
CA VAL A 54 4.22 -12.79 4.33
C VAL A 54 2.86 -13.14 4.92
N GLU A 55 2.64 -12.79 6.18
CA GLU A 55 1.39 -13.03 6.88
C GLU A 55 0.85 -11.70 7.42
N GLN A 56 -0.43 -11.44 7.17
CA GLN A 56 -1.09 -10.19 7.57
C GLN A 56 -0.30 -8.92 7.16
N GLY A 57 0.32 -8.98 5.97
CA GLY A 57 1.13 -7.90 5.41
C GLY A 57 2.53 -7.73 6.03
N ILE A 58 2.98 -8.67 6.86
CA ILE A 58 4.27 -8.64 7.53
C ILE A 58 5.11 -9.85 7.09
N ILE A 59 6.38 -9.63 6.76
CA ILE A 59 7.32 -10.74 6.50
C ILE A 59 7.56 -11.48 7.81
N THR A 60 7.17 -12.75 7.86
CA THR A 60 7.36 -13.65 9.01
C THR A 60 8.57 -14.55 8.85
N GLN A 61 8.92 -14.87 7.59
CA GLN A 61 10.03 -15.74 7.23
C GLN A 61 10.92 -15.06 6.18
N SER A 62 11.92 -14.28 6.62
CA SER A 62 12.75 -13.47 5.74
C SER A 62 13.53 -14.29 4.70
N SER A 63 13.98 -15.52 5.04
CA SER A 63 14.68 -16.40 4.10
C SER A 63 13.79 -16.83 2.94
N ASN A 64 12.57 -17.28 3.23
CA ASN A 64 11.62 -17.69 2.21
C ASN A 64 11.15 -16.47 1.40
N ALA A 65 10.91 -15.32 2.05
CA ALA A 65 10.56 -14.08 1.37
C ALA A 65 11.68 -13.64 0.41
N GLY A 66 12.94 -13.72 0.83
CA GLY A 66 14.10 -13.42 -0.02
C GLY A 66 14.18 -14.31 -1.25
N TYR A 67 13.93 -15.61 -1.09
CA TYR A 67 13.86 -16.53 -2.23
C TYR A 67 12.75 -16.16 -3.21
N VAL A 68 11.53 -15.91 -2.71
CA VAL A 68 10.38 -15.55 -3.54
C VAL A 68 10.61 -14.21 -4.26
N ILE A 69 11.16 -13.20 -3.57
CA ILE A 69 11.52 -11.91 -4.15
C ILE A 69 12.54 -12.09 -5.28
N ALA A 70 13.61 -12.87 -5.04
CA ALA A 70 14.62 -13.13 -6.06
C ALA A 70 14.05 -13.82 -7.29
N GLU A 71 13.16 -14.81 -7.09
CA GLU A 71 12.49 -15.53 -8.18
C GLU A 71 11.59 -14.62 -9.00
N VAL A 72 10.73 -13.83 -8.35
CA VAL A 72 9.80 -12.90 -9.03
C VAL A 72 10.59 -11.86 -9.84
N LEU A 73 11.65 -11.28 -9.27
CA LEU A 73 12.49 -10.30 -9.98
C LEU A 73 13.25 -10.93 -11.14
N LYS A 74 13.74 -12.14 -11.00
CA LYS A 74 14.41 -12.87 -12.11
C LYS A 74 13.44 -13.11 -13.28
N LEU A 75 12.22 -13.53 -12.97
CA LEU A 75 11.19 -13.74 -14.01
C LEU A 75 10.80 -12.43 -14.67
N LEU A 76 10.64 -11.36 -13.89
CA LEU A 76 10.35 -10.02 -14.42
C LEU A 76 11.47 -9.53 -15.35
N ALA A 77 12.74 -9.71 -14.99
CA ALA A 77 13.88 -9.36 -15.83
C ALA A 77 13.83 -10.11 -17.17
N ASN A 78 13.57 -11.42 -17.11
CA ASN A 78 13.43 -12.26 -18.32
C ASN A 78 12.26 -11.81 -19.19
N ARG A 79 11.10 -11.49 -18.58
CA ARG A 79 9.90 -11.03 -19.31
C ARG A 79 10.15 -9.75 -20.10
N ILE A 80 10.86 -8.79 -19.50
CA ILE A 80 11.12 -7.49 -20.15
C ILE A 80 12.43 -7.49 -20.95
N GLY A 81 13.15 -8.61 -21.00
CA GLY A 81 14.34 -8.79 -21.84
C GLY A 81 15.59 -8.05 -21.33
N VAL A 82 15.73 -7.88 -20.02
CA VAL A 82 16.92 -7.25 -19.42
C VAL A 82 17.74 -8.27 -18.61
N SER A 83 19.05 -8.06 -18.55
CA SER A 83 19.95 -8.92 -17.77
C SER A 83 19.86 -8.67 -16.27
N GLU A 84 19.50 -7.44 -15.88
CA GLU A 84 19.42 -7.01 -14.49
C GLU A 84 18.39 -5.88 -14.33
N LEU A 85 17.63 -5.96 -13.24
CA LEU A 85 16.69 -4.91 -12.84
C LEU A 85 17.40 -3.88 -11.95
N PRO A 86 17.01 -2.60 -12.01
CA PRO A 86 17.44 -1.58 -11.05
C PRO A 86 16.95 -1.90 -9.63
N THR A 87 17.34 -1.05 -8.67
CA THR A 87 16.79 -1.05 -7.32
C THR A 87 15.26 -0.93 -7.35
N ALA A 88 14.60 -1.50 -6.37
CA ALA A 88 13.16 -1.58 -6.32
C ALA A 88 12.55 -0.63 -5.29
N PHE A 89 11.37 -0.11 -5.59
CA PHE A 89 10.47 0.52 -4.63
C PHE A 89 9.56 -0.54 -4.02
N VAL A 90 9.24 -0.41 -2.73
CA VAL A 90 8.47 -1.42 -2.01
C VAL A 90 7.27 -0.78 -1.33
N SER A 91 6.10 -1.41 -1.43
CA SER A 91 4.91 -1.06 -0.65
C SER A 91 4.89 -1.82 0.67
N LEU A 92 4.87 -1.08 1.78
CA LEU A 92 4.79 -1.63 3.14
C LEU A 92 3.36 -1.55 3.68
N GLY A 93 2.85 -2.66 4.18
CA GLY A 93 1.58 -2.75 4.89
C GLY A 93 1.72 -3.53 6.19
N GLY A 94 0.59 -3.93 6.76
CA GLY A 94 0.55 -4.88 7.87
C GLY A 94 -0.41 -4.52 8.98
N GLN A 95 -0.82 -5.55 9.72
CA GLN A 95 -1.85 -5.44 10.77
C GLN A 95 -1.48 -4.49 11.91
N SER A 96 -0.19 -4.27 12.17
CA SER A 96 0.27 -3.41 13.26
C SER A 96 0.39 -1.94 12.87
N MET A 97 0.10 -1.58 11.62
CA MET A 97 0.24 -0.21 11.13
C MET A 97 -0.84 0.70 11.70
N GLN A 98 -0.42 1.75 12.37
CA GLN A 98 -1.26 2.77 12.98
C GLN A 98 -0.75 4.15 12.59
N ILE A 99 -1.63 5.16 12.59
CA ILE A 99 -1.23 6.55 12.44
C ILE A 99 -1.16 7.24 13.80
N VAL A 100 -0.16 8.11 13.95
CA VAL A 100 0.04 8.94 15.14
C VAL A 100 0.29 10.36 14.66
N ALA A 101 -0.52 11.30 15.14
CA ALA A 101 -0.26 12.71 14.92
C ALA A 101 0.88 13.16 15.85
N VAL A 102 1.87 13.83 15.29
CA VAL A 102 3.04 14.33 16.02
C VAL A 102 3.44 15.68 15.47
N TYR A 103 3.98 16.53 16.30
CA TYR A 103 4.49 17.83 15.87
C TYR A 103 5.80 18.19 16.57
N SER A 104 6.55 19.04 15.92
CA SER A 104 7.70 19.74 16.46
C SER A 104 7.49 21.25 16.38
N ARG A 105 8.07 21.98 17.31
CA ARG A 105 8.00 23.42 17.40
C ARG A 105 9.37 24.01 17.60
N ARG A 106 9.69 25.05 16.83
CA ARG A 106 10.95 25.80 16.95
C ARG A 106 10.68 27.29 17.11
N ASP A 107 11.23 27.87 18.14
CA ASP A 107 11.31 29.30 18.35
C ASP A 107 12.69 29.77 17.91
N GLN A 108 12.74 30.65 16.93
CA GLN A 108 13.98 31.20 16.39
C GLN A 108 14.40 32.52 17.03
N ALA A 109 13.70 32.95 18.10
CA ALA A 109 13.88 34.21 18.81
C ALA A 109 13.63 35.48 17.94
N ARG A 110 13.72 35.39 16.62
CA ARG A 110 13.42 36.44 15.62
C ARG A 110 13.10 35.79 14.27
N LYS A 111 12.46 36.56 13.39
CA LYS A 111 12.17 36.07 12.03
C LYS A 111 13.46 35.74 11.27
N LYS A 112 13.63 34.47 10.94
CA LYS A 112 14.73 33.93 10.12
C LYS A 112 14.15 33.13 8.97
N GLU A 113 14.96 32.92 7.95
CA GLU A 113 14.68 31.99 6.85
C GLU A 113 14.47 30.58 7.41
N ILE A 114 13.52 29.85 6.80
CA ILE A 114 13.22 28.47 7.16
C ILE A 114 14.10 27.58 6.32
N SER A 115 15.26 27.20 6.89
CA SER A 115 16.18 26.31 6.18
C SER A 115 15.62 24.87 6.14
N GLN A 116 16.00 24.15 5.11
CA GLN A 116 15.69 22.73 5.01
C GLN A 116 16.24 21.96 6.21
N SER A 117 17.47 22.29 6.66
CA SER A 117 18.07 21.68 7.86
C SER A 117 17.20 21.84 9.13
N LEU A 118 16.49 22.98 9.27
CA LEU A 118 15.53 23.16 10.37
C LEU A 118 14.36 22.19 10.25
N LEU A 119 13.79 22.02 9.06
CA LEU A 119 12.67 21.12 8.83
C LEU A 119 13.07 19.67 9.08
N ASP A 120 14.28 19.27 8.65
CA ASP A 120 14.80 17.93 8.89
C ASP A 120 15.04 17.63 10.38
N ASP A 121 15.56 18.60 11.12
CA ASP A 121 15.72 18.46 12.58
C ASP A 121 14.37 18.31 13.28
N MET A 122 13.35 19.05 12.81
CA MET A 122 11.99 18.95 13.34
C MET A 122 11.35 17.58 13.01
N GLU A 123 11.58 17.07 11.82
CA GLU A 123 11.15 15.73 11.43
C GLU A 123 11.81 14.64 12.27
N ARG A 124 13.15 14.68 12.37
CA ARG A 124 13.94 13.75 13.20
C ARG A 124 13.48 13.74 14.63
N GLU A 125 13.20 14.91 15.20
CA GLU A 125 12.65 15.02 16.55
C GLU A 125 11.27 14.36 16.68
N CYS A 126 10.39 14.55 15.69
CA CYS A 126 9.09 13.89 15.67
C CYS A 126 9.22 12.37 15.67
N LYS A 127 10.11 11.81 14.85
CA LYS A 127 10.42 10.38 14.80
C LYS A 127 10.94 9.89 16.14
N GLN A 128 11.95 10.55 16.71
CA GLN A 128 12.52 10.20 18.01
C GLN A 128 11.49 10.27 19.15
N LYS A 129 10.61 11.27 19.17
CA LYS A 129 9.55 11.38 20.18
C LYS A 129 8.65 10.16 20.23
N ILE A 130 8.34 9.55 19.06
CA ILE A 130 7.50 8.36 18.98
C ILE A 130 8.28 7.13 19.44
N GLU A 131 9.48 6.93 18.90
CA GLU A 131 10.29 5.72 19.14
C GLU A 131 10.80 5.65 20.61
N LEU A 132 11.12 6.78 21.24
CA LEU A 132 11.50 6.83 22.65
C LEU A 132 10.33 6.47 23.59
N ARG A 133 9.08 6.78 23.20
CA ARG A 133 7.90 6.43 24.01
C ARG A 133 7.57 4.94 23.95
N ASN A 134 7.90 4.30 22.84
CA ASN A 134 7.66 2.87 22.65
C ASN A 134 8.77 2.24 21.80
N PRO A 135 9.80 1.63 22.41
CA PRO A 135 10.95 1.05 21.71
C PRO A 135 10.64 -0.10 20.74
N GLU A 136 9.46 -0.74 20.89
CA GLU A 136 9.00 -1.81 20.00
C GLU A 136 8.34 -1.28 18.71
N VAL A 137 8.14 0.05 18.64
CA VAL A 137 7.52 0.72 17.49
C VAL A 137 8.62 1.39 16.65
N ALA A 138 8.51 1.26 15.34
CA ALA A 138 9.26 2.03 14.36
C ALA A 138 8.32 2.96 13.58
N VAL A 139 8.81 4.13 13.24
CA VAL A 139 8.16 5.03 12.29
C VAL A 139 8.51 4.55 10.88
N LEU A 140 7.54 3.94 10.20
CA LEU A 140 7.69 3.37 8.86
C LEU A 140 7.51 4.41 7.74
N GLY A 141 6.83 5.51 8.04
CA GLY A 141 6.67 6.68 7.17
C GLY A 141 6.26 7.88 8.00
N LEU A 142 6.73 9.05 7.61
CA LEU A 142 6.37 10.31 8.25
C LEU A 142 5.96 11.31 7.17
N VAL A 143 4.67 11.63 7.14
CA VAL A 143 4.07 12.46 6.08
C VAL A 143 3.72 13.84 6.65
N PRO A 144 4.17 14.94 6.04
CA PRO A 144 3.76 16.28 6.43
C PRO A 144 2.23 16.41 6.35
N SER A 145 1.62 17.02 7.36
CA SER A 145 0.18 17.29 7.39
C SER A 145 -0.09 18.77 7.12
N TYR A 146 0.54 19.65 7.88
CA TYR A 146 0.49 21.10 7.71
C TYR A 146 1.60 21.78 8.52
N PHE A 147 1.85 23.04 8.24
CA PHE A 147 2.81 23.86 8.96
C PHE A 147 2.13 25.12 9.54
N LYS A 148 2.69 25.65 10.63
CA LYS A 148 2.30 26.98 11.14
C LYS A 148 3.53 27.87 11.23
N LEU A 149 3.44 29.02 10.57
CA LEU A 149 4.47 30.06 10.58
C LEU A 149 3.93 31.28 11.32
N ASP A 150 4.51 31.60 12.50
CA ASP A 150 4.02 32.68 13.38
C ASP A 150 2.50 32.54 13.69
N GLY A 151 1.99 31.28 13.79
CA GLY A 151 0.59 30.98 14.06
C GLY A 151 -0.32 30.89 12.84
N VAL A 152 0.18 31.22 11.62
CA VAL A 152 -0.58 31.09 10.37
C VAL A 152 -0.37 29.69 9.78
N GLU A 153 -1.45 28.97 9.56
CA GLU A 153 -1.44 27.61 9.02
C GLU A 153 -1.28 27.64 7.49
N GLN A 154 -0.49 26.71 6.96
CA GLN A 154 -0.31 26.42 5.54
C GLN A 154 -0.11 24.92 5.31
N ASP A 155 -0.67 24.41 4.20
CA ASP A 155 -0.56 22.98 3.84
C ASP A 155 0.76 22.69 3.09
N GLU A 156 1.34 23.68 2.43
CA GLU A 156 2.58 23.53 1.68
C GLU A 156 3.80 23.51 2.59
N ILE A 157 4.81 22.72 2.22
CA ILE A 157 6.11 22.70 2.90
C ILE A 157 6.74 24.10 2.76
N PRO A 158 7.19 24.72 3.87
CA PRO A 158 7.79 26.05 3.82
C PRO A 158 9.01 26.10 2.90
N SER A 159 9.07 27.13 2.06
CA SER A 159 10.24 27.39 1.21
C SER A 159 11.35 28.13 1.98
N GLU A 160 12.58 28.06 1.49
CA GLU A 160 13.74 28.78 2.06
C GLU A 160 13.58 30.32 1.99
N GLU A 161 12.66 30.83 1.17
CA GLU A 161 12.37 32.27 1.06
C GLU A 161 11.45 32.78 2.18
N GLN A 162 10.69 31.86 2.82
CA GLN A 162 9.79 32.21 3.91
C GLN A 162 10.56 32.43 5.22
N ARG A 163 10.07 33.38 6.01
CA ARG A 163 10.66 33.77 7.28
C ARG A 163 9.63 33.75 8.41
N ALA A 164 9.97 33.10 9.52
CA ALA A 164 9.16 33.08 10.72
C ALA A 164 10.01 33.15 11.98
N ALA A 165 9.46 33.68 13.05
CA ALA A 165 10.06 33.57 14.39
C ALA A 165 9.64 32.24 15.06
N LEU A 166 8.43 31.80 14.80
CA LEU A 166 7.90 30.54 15.31
C LEU A 166 7.52 29.61 14.15
N VAL A 167 8.07 28.41 14.16
CA VAL A 167 7.76 27.35 13.17
C VAL A 167 7.18 26.16 13.91
N GLU A 168 6.00 25.70 13.50
CA GLU A 168 5.43 24.43 13.90
C GLU A 168 5.28 23.52 12.67
N ALA A 169 5.79 22.31 12.74
CA ALA A 169 5.66 21.31 11.70
C ALA A 169 4.85 20.12 12.25
N HIS A 170 3.71 19.87 11.65
CA HIS A 170 2.78 18.80 12.01
C HIS A 170 2.86 17.67 11.01
N TYR A 171 2.97 16.44 11.51
CA TYR A 171 3.13 15.23 10.72
C TYR A 171 2.12 14.17 11.12
N THR A 172 1.78 13.32 10.15
CA THR A 172 1.19 12.01 10.41
C THR A 172 2.29 10.95 10.29
N ALA A 173 2.57 10.27 11.40
CA ALA A 173 3.50 9.16 11.43
C ALA A 173 2.75 7.84 11.22
N PHE A 174 3.19 7.04 10.26
CA PHE A 174 2.79 5.64 10.12
C PHE A 174 3.70 4.77 10.95
N CYS A 175 3.16 4.22 12.03
CA CYS A 175 3.90 3.46 13.01
C CYS A 175 3.56 1.98 12.91
N GLY A 176 4.55 1.12 13.04
CA GLY A 176 4.38 -0.32 13.05
C GLY A 176 5.35 -0.99 14.00
N ARG A 177 5.27 -2.33 14.11
CA ARG A 177 6.28 -3.08 14.86
C ARG A 177 7.65 -2.92 14.21
N LYS A 178 8.69 -2.68 15.00
CA LYS A 178 10.08 -2.52 14.54
C LYS A 178 10.56 -3.68 13.66
N MET A 179 10.07 -4.88 13.90
CA MET A 179 10.41 -6.06 13.10
C MET A 179 10.01 -5.96 11.61
N ILE A 180 9.04 -5.10 11.24
CA ILE A 180 8.57 -4.97 9.85
C ILE A 180 9.72 -4.56 8.95
N ASP A 181 10.41 -3.47 9.29
CA ASP A 181 11.56 -2.99 8.53
C ASP A 181 12.72 -4.00 8.58
N THR A 182 13.07 -4.48 9.77
CA THR A 182 14.18 -5.43 9.95
C THR A 182 14.00 -6.71 9.12
N GLN A 183 12.79 -7.28 9.08
CA GLN A 183 12.54 -8.49 8.29
C GLN A 183 12.55 -8.21 6.79
N MET A 184 12.07 -7.04 6.37
CA MET A 184 12.14 -6.60 4.98
C MET A 184 13.59 -6.46 4.53
N GLN A 185 14.44 -5.73 5.26
CA GLN A 185 15.85 -5.56 4.94
C GLN A 185 16.57 -6.93 4.86
N LYS A 186 16.31 -7.84 5.79
CA LYS A 186 16.86 -9.21 5.75
C LYS A 186 16.41 -9.97 4.50
N ALA A 187 15.14 -9.89 4.12
CA ALA A 187 14.62 -10.59 2.95
C ALA A 187 15.27 -10.07 1.65
N PHE A 188 15.40 -8.75 1.51
CA PHE A 188 16.05 -8.15 0.33
C PHE A 188 17.55 -8.44 0.29
N SER A 189 18.25 -8.43 1.43
CA SER A 189 19.64 -8.84 1.52
C SER A 189 19.83 -10.29 1.06
N GLN A 190 18.95 -11.20 1.47
CA GLN A 190 18.96 -12.61 1.03
C GLN A 190 18.64 -12.78 -0.45
N ALA A 191 17.77 -11.91 -1.00
CA ALA A 191 17.51 -11.86 -2.43
C ALA A 191 18.69 -11.29 -3.25
N ALA A 192 19.76 -10.83 -2.60
CA ALA A 192 20.85 -10.07 -3.21
C ALA A 192 20.33 -8.87 -4.01
N ARG A 193 19.36 -8.14 -3.44
CA ARG A 193 18.73 -6.97 -4.04
C ARG A 193 18.68 -5.81 -3.06
N SER A 194 18.69 -4.60 -3.60
CA SER A 194 18.59 -3.36 -2.81
C SER A 194 17.22 -2.72 -2.99
N ILE A 195 16.73 -2.13 -1.91
CA ILE A 195 15.54 -1.29 -1.90
C ILE A 195 15.99 0.14 -2.20
N GLU A 196 15.34 0.80 -3.15
CA GLU A 196 15.58 2.22 -3.41
C GLU A 196 14.83 3.08 -2.39
N HIS A 197 13.55 2.76 -2.17
CA HIS A 197 12.73 3.33 -1.10
C HIS A 197 11.55 2.42 -0.77
N ALA A 198 11.06 2.51 0.48
CA ALA A 198 9.87 1.81 0.94
C ALA A 198 8.79 2.85 1.31
N PHE A 199 7.64 2.75 0.65
CA PHE A 199 6.47 3.59 0.93
C PHE A 199 5.46 2.82 1.77
N VAL A 200 4.69 3.50 2.60
CA VAL A 200 3.57 2.86 3.29
C VAL A 200 2.41 2.63 2.32
N ARG A 201 1.76 1.46 2.40
CA ARG A 201 0.69 1.08 1.47
C ARG A 201 -0.45 2.11 1.39
N PRO A 202 -0.94 2.71 2.49
CA PRO A 202 -1.94 3.79 2.41
C PRO A 202 -1.54 4.93 1.49
N GLU A 203 -0.27 5.32 1.50
CA GLU A 203 0.26 6.37 0.63
C GLU A 203 0.30 5.94 -0.84
N CYS A 204 0.72 4.68 -1.12
CA CYS A 204 0.69 4.12 -2.46
C CYS A 204 -0.73 4.10 -3.04
N LEU A 205 -1.71 3.63 -2.26
CA LEU A 205 -3.11 3.56 -2.70
C LEU A 205 -3.69 4.95 -2.94
N LEU A 206 -3.44 5.89 -2.03
CA LEU A 206 -3.91 7.26 -2.16
C LEU A 206 -3.32 7.94 -3.41
N SER A 207 -2.02 7.78 -3.68
CA SER A 207 -1.36 8.30 -4.87
C SER A 207 -2.00 7.78 -6.17
N ALA A 208 -2.35 6.49 -6.21
CA ALA A 208 -3.01 5.90 -7.38
C ALA A 208 -4.39 6.50 -7.67
N PHE A 209 -5.12 6.96 -6.66
CA PHE A 209 -6.46 7.55 -6.83
C PHE A 209 -6.42 9.08 -6.98
N ALA A 210 -5.53 9.75 -6.29
CA ALA A 210 -5.40 11.21 -6.32
C ALA A 210 -5.16 11.76 -7.72
N THR A 211 -4.31 11.09 -8.49
CA THR A 211 -3.93 11.53 -9.84
C THR A 211 -5.07 11.33 -10.84
N CYS A 212 -6.02 10.41 -10.58
CA CYS A 212 -7.11 10.10 -11.50
C CYS A 212 -8.21 11.16 -11.54
N ASP A 213 -8.56 11.73 -10.39
CA ASP A 213 -9.66 12.71 -10.25
C ASP A 213 -9.15 14.14 -10.03
N GLY A 214 -7.84 14.34 -10.20
CA GLY A 214 -7.17 15.56 -9.81
C GLY A 214 -7.16 15.74 -8.29
N ASN A 215 -6.62 16.85 -7.81
CA ASN A 215 -6.52 17.13 -6.37
C ASN A 215 -7.89 17.31 -5.67
N HIS A 216 -9.00 17.33 -6.42
CA HIS A 216 -10.34 17.50 -5.85
C HIS A 216 -10.72 16.40 -4.84
N VAL A 217 -10.36 15.16 -5.14
CA VAL A 217 -10.65 14.01 -4.24
C VAL A 217 -9.92 14.17 -2.91
N LEU A 218 -8.67 14.58 -2.95
CA LEU A 218 -7.85 14.78 -1.76
C LEU A 218 -8.35 15.96 -0.90
N MET A 219 -8.72 17.05 -1.55
CA MET A 219 -9.23 18.24 -0.86
C MET A 219 -10.61 18.01 -0.25
N ASN A 220 -11.53 17.38 -1.00
CA ASN A 220 -12.89 17.08 -0.54
C ASN A 220 -12.96 15.94 0.47
N GLY A 221 -11.91 15.15 0.57
CA GLY A 221 -11.80 14.00 1.44
C GLY A 221 -12.30 12.71 0.80
N CYS A 222 -11.52 11.66 1.01
CA CYS A 222 -11.83 10.31 0.55
C CYS A 222 -11.47 9.26 1.60
N ALA A 223 -12.07 8.08 1.45
CA ALA A 223 -11.62 6.88 2.12
C ALA A 223 -11.16 5.86 1.08
N VAL A 224 -10.21 5.01 1.47
CA VAL A 224 -9.75 3.86 0.68
C VAL A 224 -9.94 2.60 1.53
N LEU A 225 -10.68 1.64 1.02
CA LEU A 225 -10.89 0.32 1.62
C LEU A 225 -10.11 -0.72 0.79
N ASP A 226 -8.98 -1.17 1.31
CA ASP A 226 -8.14 -2.21 0.71
C ASP A 226 -8.55 -3.58 1.25
N LEU A 227 -9.23 -4.37 0.42
CA LEU A 227 -9.74 -5.71 0.71
C LEU A 227 -8.68 -6.76 0.34
N GLY A 228 -7.73 -7.01 1.24
CA GLY A 228 -6.64 -7.95 1.04
C GLY A 228 -7.01 -9.41 1.36
N ALA A 229 -6.02 -10.31 1.27
CA ALA A 229 -6.20 -11.72 1.56
C ALA A 229 -6.31 -12.01 3.07
N GLN A 230 -5.43 -11.42 3.88
CA GLN A 230 -5.40 -11.64 5.33
C GLN A 230 -5.63 -10.37 6.15
N THR A 231 -5.67 -9.21 5.50
CA THR A 231 -5.96 -7.92 6.14
C THR A 231 -6.96 -7.15 5.30
N THR A 232 -7.78 -6.35 5.96
CA THR A 232 -8.60 -5.33 5.34
C THR A 232 -8.28 -4.00 6.01
N THR A 233 -7.95 -2.98 5.22
CA THR A 233 -7.49 -1.68 5.71
C THR A 233 -8.43 -0.58 5.25
N LEU A 234 -8.87 0.26 6.18
CA LEU A 234 -9.58 1.50 5.91
C LEU A 234 -8.65 2.68 6.21
N THR A 235 -8.38 3.48 5.21
CA THR A 235 -7.63 4.73 5.33
C THR A 235 -8.52 5.90 4.94
N VAL A 236 -8.56 6.95 5.74
CA VAL A 236 -9.34 8.17 5.46
C VAL A 236 -8.42 9.37 5.38
N TYR A 237 -8.59 10.15 4.34
CA TYR A 237 -7.74 11.30 4.02
C TYR A 237 -8.58 12.53 3.66
N LYS A 238 -8.13 13.72 4.06
CA LYS A 238 -8.73 15.01 3.67
C LYS A 238 -7.75 16.15 3.85
N GLY A 239 -7.60 16.99 2.84
CA GLY A 239 -6.86 18.24 2.93
C GLY A 239 -5.45 18.07 3.52
N GLY A 240 -4.60 17.26 2.91
CA GLY A 240 -3.24 17.02 3.39
C GLY A 240 -3.11 16.05 4.58
N GLN A 241 -4.20 15.63 5.21
CA GLN A 241 -4.15 14.91 6.49
C GLN A 241 -4.76 13.50 6.41
N TYR A 242 -4.06 12.52 6.98
CA TYR A 242 -4.64 11.21 7.27
C TYR A 242 -5.46 11.30 8.57
N LEU A 243 -6.75 11.11 8.45
CA LEU A 243 -7.70 11.21 9.57
C LEU A 243 -7.86 9.87 10.31
N LEU A 244 -7.69 8.77 9.59
CA LEU A 244 -7.85 7.41 10.09
C LEU A 244 -7.00 6.45 9.27
N ASN A 245 -6.39 5.48 9.94
CA ASN A 245 -5.88 4.25 9.34
C ASN A 245 -6.20 3.10 10.28
N LYS A 246 -7.15 2.25 9.89
CA LYS A 246 -7.59 1.10 10.68
C LYS A 246 -7.36 -0.18 9.89
N VAL A 247 -6.66 -1.13 10.51
CA VAL A 247 -6.42 -2.45 9.93
C VAL A 247 -7.17 -3.50 10.74
N VAL A 248 -7.95 -4.32 10.05
CA VAL A 248 -8.55 -5.54 10.59
C VAL A 248 -7.70 -6.72 10.08
N PRO A 249 -7.20 -7.62 10.96
CA PRO A 249 -6.37 -8.76 10.57
C PRO A 249 -7.23 -9.92 10.01
N LYS A 250 -8.19 -9.58 9.17
CA LYS A 250 -9.07 -10.49 8.44
C LYS A 250 -9.22 -10.00 7.00
N GLY A 251 -9.43 -10.92 6.06
CA GLY A 251 -9.63 -10.63 4.64
C GLY A 251 -10.15 -11.86 3.89
N GLY A 252 -9.98 -11.90 2.58
CA GLY A 252 -10.53 -12.93 1.70
C GLY A 252 -10.20 -14.37 2.08
N TYR A 253 -9.06 -14.62 2.72
CA TYR A 253 -8.70 -15.97 3.22
C TYR A 253 -9.60 -16.43 4.36
N HIS A 254 -10.17 -15.54 5.15
CA HIS A 254 -11.10 -15.92 6.22
C HIS A 254 -12.42 -16.45 5.65
N ILE A 255 -12.85 -15.92 4.50
CA ILE A 255 -13.98 -16.47 3.74
C ILE A 255 -13.61 -17.87 3.21
N THR A 256 -12.45 -18.02 2.58
CA THR A 256 -11.98 -19.31 2.05
C THR A 256 -11.86 -20.36 3.16
N ARG A 257 -11.31 -19.99 4.32
CA ARG A 257 -11.20 -20.87 5.48
C ARG A 257 -12.55 -21.31 6.04
N MET A 258 -13.52 -20.42 6.07
CA MET A 258 -14.88 -20.75 6.48
C MET A 258 -15.51 -21.79 5.54
N LEU A 259 -15.31 -21.63 4.22
CA LEU A 259 -15.77 -22.61 3.23
C LEU A 259 -15.01 -23.95 3.33
N GLU A 260 -13.70 -23.92 3.56
CA GLU A 260 -12.88 -25.11 3.80
C GLU A 260 -13.44 -25.94 4.98
N GLN A 261 -13.82 -25.27 6.07
CA GLN A 261 -14.42 -25.92 7.25
C GLN A 261 -15.75 -26.63 6.97
N GLN A 262 -16.42 -26.30 5.86
CA GLN A 262 -17.62 -27.00 5.40
C GLN A 262 -17.32 -28.33 4.71
N GLY A 263 -16.05 -28.73 4.59
CA GLY A 263 -15.63 -30.06 4.11
C GLY A 263 -15.05 -30.10 2.70
N MET A 264 -14.57 -28.98 2.19
CA MET A 264 -13.85 -28.93 0.90
C MET A 264 -12.36 -28.61 1.11
N SER A 265 -11.53 -28.83 0.10
CA SER A 265 -10.13 -28.39 0.16
C SER A 265 -10.04 -26.87 0.07
N PHE A 266 -8.97 -26.28 0.63
CA PHE A 266 -8.73 -24.83 0.50
C PHE A 266 -8.76 -24.34 -0.96
N ASN A 267 -8.14 -25.09 -1.87
CA ASN A 267 -8.14 -24.73 -3.29
C ASN A 267 -9.54 -24.76 -3.90
N THR A 268 -10.35 -25.77 -3.57
CA THR A 268 -11.75 -25.85 -3.99
C THR A 268 -12.54 -24.66 -3.45
N ALA A 269 -12.39 -24.35 -2.17
CA ALA A 269 -13.02 -23.20 -1.51
C ALA A 269 -12.63 -21.86 -2.14
N GLU A 270 -11.36 -21.67 -2.47
CA GLU A 270 -10.86 -20.46 -3.12
C GLU A 270 -11.42 -20.29 -4.54
N VAL A 271 -11.47 -21.37 -5.33
CA VAL A 271 -12.09 -21.37 -6.68
C VAL A 271 -13.59 -21.10 -6.56
N LEU A 272 -14.28 -21.75 -5.60
CA LEU A 272 -15.70 -21.54 -5.38
C LEU A 272 -16.00 -20.09 -5.02
N LYS A 273 -15.28 -19.50 -4.08
CA LYS A 273 -15.41 -18.10 -3.69
C LYS A 273 -15.17 -17.15 -4.87
N LYS A 274 -14.08 -17.33 -5.63
CA LYS A 274 -13.73 -16.44 -6.75
C LYS A 274 -14.72 -16.52 -7.92
N LYS A 275 -15.29 -17.71 -8.17
CA LYS A 275 -16.14 -17.93 -9.37
C LYS A 275 -17.62 -17.76 -9.10
N TYR A 276 -18.07 -18.09 -7.91
CA TYR A 276 -19.51 -18.15 -7.57
C TYR A 276 -19.85 -17.40 -6.27
N GLY A 277 -18.84 -16.90 -5.55
CA GLY A 277 -19.08 -16.13 -4.33
C GLY A 277 -19.75 -14.81 -4.64
N CYS A 278 -20.74 -14.45 -3.80
CA CYS A 278 -21.43 -13.17 -3.84
C CYS A 278 -21.46 -12.56 -2.43
N ALA A 279 -21.39 -11.23 -2.34
CA ALA A 279 -21.28 -10.52 -1.07
C ALA A 279 -22.51 -10.65 -0.18
N ALA A 280 -23.70 -10.80 -0.78
CA ALA A 280 -24.94 -11.07 -0.08
C ALA A 280 -25.96 -11.78 -0.99
N PRO A 281 -26.96 -12.47 -0.42
CA PRO A 281 -27.95 -13.23 -1.21
C PRO A 281 -28.76 -12.38 -2.20
N GLU A 282 -29.06 -11.13 -1.86
CA GLU A 282 -29.80 -10.20 -2.72
C GLU A 282 -29.05 -9.82 -4.01
N PHE A 283 -27.73 -9.98 -4.05
CA PHE A 283 -26.91 -9.67 -5.23
C PHE A 283 -26.61 -10.92 -6.07
N VAL A 284 -27.17 -12.08 -5.73
CA VAL A 284 -27.02 -13.30 -6.52
C VAL A 284 -27.89 -13.21 -7.78
N GLU A 285 -27.27 -12.97 -8.92
CA GLU A 285 -27.99 -12.81 -10.20
C GLU A 285 -28.73 -14.09 -10.63
N LYS A 286 -28.14 -15.27 -10.41
CA LYS A 286 -28.69 -16.55 -10.80
C LYS A 286 -28.53 -17.60 -9.72
N LYS A 287 -29.64 -18.12 -9.23
CA LYS A 287 -29.64 -19.24 -8.30
C LYS A 287 -29.24 -20.52 -8.99
N VAL A 288 -28.14 -21.13 -8.54
CA VAL A 288 -27.60 -22.36 -9.09
C VAL A 288 -27.18 -23.31 -7.98
N ARG A 289 -27.31 -24.60 -8.23
CA ARG A 289 -26.73 -25.65 -7.38
C ARG A 289 -25.40 -26.07 -7.98
N LEU A 290 -24.36 -25.93 -7.19
CA LEU A 290 -22.98 -26.20 -7.58
C LEU A 290 -22.55 -27.55 -7.02
N ARG A 291 -22.04 -28.42 -7.89
CA ARG A 291 -21.43 -29.68 -7.49
C ARG A 291 -19.93 -29.45 -7.39
N VAL A 292 -19.38 -29.62 -6.21
CA VAL A 292 -17.97 -29.37 -5.90
C VAL A 292 -17.36 -30.58 -5.22
N PRO A 293 -16.08 -30.94 -5.48
CA PRO A 293 -15.43 -32.03 -4.80
C PRO A 293 -15.29 -31.74 -3.30
N ALA A 294 -15.64 -32.69 -2.47
CA ALA A 294 -15.32 -32.67 -1.05
C ALA A 294 -13.81 -32.82 -0.83
N SER A 295 -13.34 -32.57 0.41
CA SER A 295 -11.94 -32.81 0.77
C SER A 295 -11.58 -34.30 0.59
N PRO A 296 -10.29 -34.64 0.35
CA PRO A 296 -9.87 -36.04 0.21
C PRO A 296 -10.23 -36.93 1.40
N GLU A 297 -10.35 -36.37 2.59
CA GLU A 297 -10.70 -37.07 3.82
C GLU A 297 -12.18 -37.48 3.88
N ILE A 298 -13.06 -36.64 3.30
CA ILE A 298 -14.51 -36.88 3.24
C ILE A 298 -14.84 -37.73 2.01
N GLY A 299 -14.23 -37.41 0.87
CA GLY A 299 -14.48 -38.05 -0.43
C GLY A 299 -15.83 -37.70 -1.05
N GLY A 300 -15.95 -37.96 -2.38
CA GLY A 300 -17.17 -37.69 -3.13
C GLY A 300 -17.37 -36.22 -3.47
N ASP A 301 -18.61 -35.87 -3.77
CA ASP A 301 -19.01 -34.50 -4.13
C ASP A 301 -20.02 -33.93 -3.12
N MET A 302 -19.95 -32.61 -2.95
CA MET A 302 -20.89 -31.83 -2.19
C MET A 302 -21.77 -31.03 -3.15
N VAL A 303 -22.99 -30.71 -2.74
CA VAL A 303 -23.91 -29.82 -3.47
C VAL A 303 -24.08 -28.56 -2.62
N ILE A 304 -23.75 -27.40 -3.19
CA ILE A 304 -23.83 -26.10 -2.54
C ILE A 304 -24.80 -25.22 -3.33
N ASP A 305 -25.79 -24.65 -2.65
CA ASP A 305 -26.67 -23.64 -3.26
C ASP A 305 -25.97 -22.27 -3.26
N SER A 306 -26.05 -21.53 -4.37
CA SER A 306 -25.38 -20.23 -4.50
C SER A 306 -25.91 -19.17 -3.54
N GLN A 307 -27.17 -19.30 -3.06
CA GLN A 307 -27.70 -18.41 -2.04
C GLN A 307 -27.14 -18.74 -0.65
N GLU A 308 -27.13 -20.03 -0.28
CA GLU A 308 -26.51 -20.47 0.97
C GLU A 308 -25.02 -20.08 1.04
N LEU A 309 -24.33 -20.17 -0.12
CA LEU A 309 -22.96 -19.69 -0.24
C LEU A 309 -22.85 -18.19 0.01
N ALA A 310 -23.76 -17.39 -0.56
CA ALA A 310 -23.77 -15.94 -0.36
C ALA A 310 -24.13 -15.55 1.09
N GLU A 311 -25.06 -16.24 1.74
CA GLU A 311 -25.39 -16.04 3.16
C GLU A 311 -24.16 -16.29 4.05
N ALA A 312 -23.43 -17.39 3.81
CA ALA A 312 -22.23 -17.70 4.56
C ALA A 312 -21.11 -16.65 4.33
N ILE A 313 -20.96 -16.17 3.10
CA ILE A 313 -20.00 -15.11 2.76
C ILE A 313 -20.39 -13.80 3.43
N GLU A 314 -21.66 -13.41 3.40
CA GLU A 314 -22.15 -12.18 4.04
C GLU A 314 -21.83 -12.16 5.54
N LEU A 315 -22.12 -13.24 6.25
CA LEU A 315 -21.80 -13.35 7.68
C LEU A 315 -20.29 -13.12 7.94
N LYS A 316 -19.45 -13.66 7.06
CA LYS A 316 -17.99 -13.46 7.18
C LYS A 316 -17.57 -12.04 6.80
N LEU A 317 -18.21 -11.41 5.82
CA LEU A 317 -17.99 -10.02 5.47
C LEU A 317 -18.39 -9.08 6.61
N GLN A 318 -19.48 -9.33 7.33
CA GLN A 318 -19.85 -8.57 8.54
C GLN A 318 -18.72 -8.61 9.58
N GLU A 319 -18.18 -9.79 9.89
CA GLU A 319 -17.04 -9.90 10.82
C GLU A 319 -15.79 -9.12 10.37
N ILE A 320 -15.58 -8.94 9.07
CA ILE A 320 -14.43 -8.24 8.50
C ILE A 320 -14.67 -6.73 8.46
N LEU A 321 -15.87 -6.31 8.01
CA LEU A 321 -16.14 -4.93 7.63
C LEU A 321 -16.83 -4.10 8.72
N ASP A 322 -17.64 -4.69 9.59
CA ASP A 322 -18.37 -3.93 10.63
C ASP A 322 -17.42 -3.12 11.53
N PRO A 323 -16.26 -3.65 12.00
CA PRO A 323 -15.33 -2.86 12.78
C PRO A 323 -14.74 -1.65 12.03
N LEU A 324 -14.68 -1.73 10.69
CA LEU A 324 -14.21 -0.64 9.83
C LEU A 324 -15.33 0.39 9.58
N PHE A 325 -16.56 -0.06 9.40
CA PHE A 325 -17.71 0.83 9.24
C PHE A 325 -18.03 1.61 10.52
N GLU A 326 -17.83 1.01 11.69
CA GLU A 326 -17.93 1.74 12.96
C GLU A 326 -16.93 2.90 13.06
N GLU A 327 -15.71 2.70 12.59
CA GLU A 327 -14.71 3.77 12.53
C GLU A 327 -15.02 4.79 11.43
N LEU A 328 -15.46 4.32 10.26
CA LEU A 328 -15.84 5.17 9.14
C LEU A 328 -16.96 6.15 9.53
N LYS A 329 -17.99 5.69 10.23
CA LYS A 329 -19.12 6.53 10.70
C LYS A 329 -18.69 7.74 11.51
N LYS A 330 -17.57 7.65 12.25
CA LYS A 330 -17.03 8.77 13.06
C LYS A 330 -16.50 9.93 12.22
N VAL A 331 -16.10 9.64 10.98
CA VAL A 331 -15.46 10.59 10.05
C VAL A 331 -16.18 10.74 8.71
N GLU A 332 -17.28 10.02 8.52
CA GLU A 332 -18.03 9.90 7.25
C GLU A 332 -18.47 11.27 6.70
N SER A 333 -18.88 12.18 7.57
CA SER A 333 -19.26 13.55 7.17
C SER A 333 -18.12 14.40 6.61
N ARG A 334 -16.88 13.93 6.74
CA ARG A 334 -15.68 14.63 6.29
C ARG A 334 -15.21 14.20 4.89
N ILE A 335 -15.82 13.19 4.29
CA ILE A 335 -15.41 12.60 3.02
C ILE A 335 -16.58 12.53 2.03
N THR A 336 -16.26 12.45 0.76
CA THR A 336 -17.25 12.39 -0.32
C THR A 336 -17.29 11.04 -1.01
N THR A 337 -16.18 10.30 -1.01
CA THR A 337 -16.03 9.07 -1.77
C THR A 337 -15.28 8.01 -0.95
N LEU A 338 -15.74 6.77 -1.05
CA LEU A 338 -15.07 5.57 -0.56
C LEU A 338 -14.60 4.74 -1.77
N TYR A 339 -13.31 4.69 -1.99
CA TYR A 339 -12.69 3.84 -3.00
C TYR A 339 -12.47 2.43 -2.45
N ILE A 340 -12.86 1.41 -3.22
CA ILE A 340 -12.60 0.02 -2.92
C ILE A 340 -11.51 -0.54 -3.84
N THR A 341 -10.61 -1.34 -3.27
CA THR A 341 -9.46 -1.91 -3.97
C THR A 341 -9.00 -3.24 -3.33
N GLY A 342 -7.94 -3.82 -3.86
CA GLY A 342 -7.43 -5.12 -3.44
C GLY A 342 -8.18 -6.30 -4.08
N GLY A 343 -7.63 -7.51 -3.96
CA GLY A 343 -8.21 -8.70 -4.59
C GLY A 343 -9.62 -9.06 -4.09
N GLY A 344 -9.95 -8.71 -2.83
CA GLY A 344 -11.28 -8.92 -2.25
C GLY A 344 -12.36 -8.01 -2.84
N SER A 345 -11.99 -6.87 -3.44
CA SER A 345 -12.92 -5.98 -4.12
C SER A 345 -13.50 -6.56 -5.41
N MET A 346 -12.96 -7.69 -5.87
CA MET A 346 -13.46 -8.41 -7.05
C MET A 346 -14.60 -9.39 -6.71
N LEU A 347 -14.99 -9.53 -5.45
CA LEU A 347 -16.13 -10.36 -5.05
C LEU A 347 -17.41 -9.75 -5.64
N GLN A 348 -18.25 -10.57 -6.28
CA GLN A 348 -19.51 -10.12 -6.87
C GLN A 348 -20.41 -9.44 -5.81
N GLY A 349 -21.00 -8.30 -6.15
CA GLY A 349 -21.90 -7.56 -5.27
C GLY A 349 -21.23 -6.84 -4.09
N ILE A 350 -19.90 -6.81 -4.01
CA ILE A 350 -19.18 -6.20 -2.86
C ILE A 350 -19.35 -4.68 -2.82
N ALA A 351 -19.37 -4.01 -3.97
CA ALA A 351 -19.57 -2.56 -4.03
C ALA A 351 -20.97 -2.16 -3.58
N GLU A 352 -21.98 -2.88 -4.04
CA GLU A 352 -23.38 -2.71 -3.66
C GLU A 352 -23.57 -3.03 -2.17
N TYR A 353 -22.97 -4.10 -1.67
CA TYR A 353 -22.98 -4.44 -0.25
C TYR A 353 -22.40 -3.32 0.61
N ILE A 354 -21.23 -2.82 0.26
CA ILE A 354 -20.58 -1.71 0.98
C ILE A 354 -21.41 -0.45 0.87
N GLN A 355 -21.98 -0.14 -0.32
CA GLN A 355 -22.86 1.02 -0.51
C GLN A 355 -24.11 0.96 0.38
N SER A 356 -24.65 -0.23 0.66
CA SER A 356 -25.78 -0.39 1.55
C SER A 356 -25.46 -0.12 3.04
N LYS A 357 -24.17 -0.10 3.41
CA LYS A 357 -23.69 0.09 4.79
C LYS A 357 -23.17 1.50 5.09
N THR A 358 -23.01 2.37 4.07
CA THR A 358 -22.46 3.71 4.21
C THR A 358 -23.25 4.75 3.42
N SER A 359 -23.28 5.99 3.88
CA SER A 359 -23.86 7.13 3.15
C SER A 359 -22.89 7.72 2.12
N VAL A 360 -21.62 7.34 2.16
CA VAL A 360 -20.58 7.82 1.25
C VAL A 360 -20.68 7.09 -0.09
N ARG A 361 -20.47 7.80 -1.18
CA ARG A 361 -20.43 7.20 -2.52
C ARG A 361 -19.32 6.15 -2.62
N VAL A 362 -19.67 4.92 -2.94
CA VAL A 362 -18.72 3.82 -3.15
C VAL A 362 -18.38 3.68 -4.62
N GLN A 363 -17.11 3.53 -4.94
CA GLN A 363 -16.64 3.28 -6.30
C GLN A 363 -15.29 2.56 -6.33
N TYR A 364 -15.02 1.90 -7.46
CA TYR A 364 -13.67 1.38 -7.72
C TYR A 364 -12.73 2.53 -8.07
N GLY A 365 -11.48 2.43 -7.64
CA GLY A 365 -10.46 3.41 -8.01
C GLY A 365 -10.14 3.35 -9.50
N ALA A 366 -9.92 4.50 -10.11
CA ALA A 366 -9.68 4.64 -11.55
C ALA A 366 -8.17 4.66 -11.89
N HIS A 367 -7.33 3.85 -11.25
CA HIS A 367 -5.88 3.82 -11.51
C HIS A 367 -5.52 3.47 -12.97
N ASN A 368 -6.45 2.89 -13.72
CA ASN A 368 -6.31 2.61 -15.14
C ASN A 368 -6.09 3.87 -16.00
N LEU A 369 -6.57 5.04 -15.56
CA LEU A 369 -6.33 6.31 -16.26
C LEU A 369 -4.85 6.71 -16.26
N LEU A 370 -4.05 6.17 -15.35
CA LEU A 370 -2.62 6.39 -15.26
C LEU A 370 -1.80 5.47 -16.15
N LEU A 371 -2.45 4.50 -16.81
CA LEU A 371 -1.78 3.46 -17.57
C LEU A 371 -1.98 3.65 -19.07
N HIS A 372 -0.87 3.58 -19.81
CA HIS A 372 -0.87 3.67 -21.26
C HIS A 372 -1.62 2.50 -21.90
N SER A 373 -2.29 2.73 -23.01
CA SER A 373 -3.10 1.75 -23.77
C SER A 373 -2.35 0.46 -24.22
N LYS A 374 -1.02 0.47 -24.20
CA LYS A 374 -0.21 -0.73 -24.44
C LYS A 374 0.00 -1.61 -23.20
N THR A 375 -0.52 -1.18 -22.04
CA THR A 375 -0.53 -2.01 -20.84
C THR A 375 -1.56 -3.13 -21.01
N ASP A 376 -1.19 -4.34 -20.60
CA ASP A 376 -2.11 -5.51 -20.63
C ASP A 376 -3.31 -5.22 -19.70
N GLU A 377 -4.53 -5.42 -20.22
CA GLU A 377 -5.79 -5.11 -19.52
C GLU A 377 -5.91 -5.78 -18.15
N LYS A 378 -5.31 -6.94 -17.95
CA LYS A 378 -5.32 -7.62 -16.64
C LYS A 378 -4.70 -6.77 -15.53
N TYR A 379 -3.76 -5.86 -15.85
CA TYR A 379 -3.12 -4.98 -14.86
C TYR A 379 -3.96 -3.75 -14.49
N LEU A 380 -5.14 -3.59 -15.12
CA LEU A 380 -6.14 -2.59 -14.76
C LEU A 380 -7.00 -3.03 -13.55
N SER A 381 -6.89 -4.30 -13.14
CA SER A 381 -7.61 -4.85 -12.00
C SER A 381 -7.22 -4.17 -10.68
N PRO A 382 -8.19 -3.95 -9.75
CA PRO A 382 -7.95 -3.32 -8.46
C PRO A 382 -6.84 -3.96 -7.61
N GLU A 383 -6.55 -5.23 -7.83
CA GLU A 383 -5.49 -5.94 -7.11
C GLU A 383 -4.06 -5.43 -7.42
N TYR A 384 -3.89 -4.64 -8.50
CA TYR A 384 -2.61 -4.03 -8.87
C TYR A 384 -2.48 -2.56 -8.43
N THR A 385 -3.49 -1.99 -7.81
CA THR A 385 -3.51 -0.56 -7.40
C THR A 385 -2.30 -0.17 -6.54
N SER A 386 -1.92 -1.02 -5.58
CA SER A 386 -0.73 -0.78 -4.74
C SER A 386 0.56 -0.71 -5.57
N LEU A 387 0.74 -1.58 -6.57
CA LEU A 387 1.89 -1.54 -7.47
C LEU A 387 1.91 -0.26 -8.32
N VAL A 388 0.76 0.14 -8.86
CA VAL A 388 0.64 1.38 -9.65
C VAL A 388 1.00 2.59 -8.79
N GLY A 389 0.45 2.70 -7.59
CA GLY A 389 0.77 3.78 -6.66
C GLY A 389 2.24 3.79 -6.24
N THR A 390 2.85 2.61 -6.05
CA THR A 390 4.28 2.50 -5.74
C THR A 390 5.16 2.99 -6.91
N ILE A 391 4.74 2.74 -8.16
CA ILE A 391 5.41 3.26 -9.37
C ILE A 391 5.34 4.78 -9.42
N LEU A 392 4.15 5.37 -9.14
CA LEU A 392 3.95 6.83 -9.12
C LEU A 392 4.86 7.49 -8.09
N LEU A 393 4.78 7.04 -6.83
CA LEU A 393 5.61 7.57 -5.76
C LEU A 393 7.11 7.35 -6.03
N GLY A 394 7.48 6.22 -6.63
CA GLY A 394 8.87 5.94 -7.01
C GLY A 394 9.37 6.89 -8.10
N GLN A 395 8.51 7.29 -9.04
CA GLN A 395 8.87 8.30 -10.04
C GLN A 395 9.05 9.67 -9.39
N ASP A 396 8.10 10.09 -8.55
CA ASP A 396 8.18 11.36 -7.83
C ASP A 396 9.43 11.43 -6.95
N PHE A 397 9.75 10.33 -6.28
CA PHE A 397 10.98 10.20 -5.51
C PHE A 397 12.21 10.40 -6.39
N ARG A 398 12.30 9.77 -7.56
CA ARG A 398 13.42 9.96 -8.50
C ARG A 398 13.49 11.36 -9.08
N ASP A 399 12.35 11.97 -9.42
CA ASP A 399 12.30 13.32 -9.98
C ASP A 399 12.77 14.36 -8.96
N ASN A 400 12.38 14.22 -7.71
CA ASN A 400 12.85 15.06 -6.62
C ASN A 400 14.37 14.91 -6.40
N HIS A 401 14.91 13.69 -6.51
CA HIS A 401 16.35 13.43 -6.39
C HIS A 401 17.15 13.96 -7.58
N LYS A 402 16.64 13.90 -8.81
CA LYS A 402 17.31 14.47 -9.99
C LYS A 402 17.39 15.98 -9.92
N ASN A 403 16.34 16.64 -9.45
CA ASN A 403 16.34 18.08 -9.25
C ASN A 403 17.33 18.54 -8.18
N GLN A 404 17.78 17.63 -7.33
CA GLN A 404 18.77 17.88 -6.26
C GLN A 404 20.22 17.82 -6.73
N LEU A 405 20.54 17.15 -7.82
CA LEU A 405 21.84 17.28 -8.49
C LEU A 405 22.06 18.71 -9.06
N VAL A 406 20.98 19.50 -9.15
CA VAL A 406 20.94 20.92 -9.57
C VAL A 406 20.54 21.84 -8.41
N ARG A 407 19.89 21.34 -7.37
CA ARG A 407 19.44 22.06 -6.15
C ARG A 407 19.83 21.24 -4.92
N LYS A 408 20.14 21.93 -3.80
CA LYS A 408 20.44 21.29 -2.50
C LYS A 408 19.36 20.25 -2.10
N PRO A 409 19.74 19.18 -1.39
CA PRO A 409 18.89 18.03 -1.09
C PRO A 409 17.54 18.40 -0.49
N GLY A 410 16.46 17.88 -1.08
CA GLY A 410 15.07 18.07 -0.63
C GLY A 410 14.65 17.16 0.54
N PHE A 411 13.47 17.41 1.05
CA PHE A 411 12.90 16.77 2.23
C PHE A 411 12.92 15.22 2.19
N PHE A 412 12.61 14.60 1.05
CA PHE A 412 12.57 13.14 0.90
C PHE A 412 13.94 12.45 0.85
N ASP A 413 15.01 13.14 0.46
CA ASP A 413 16.35 12.54 0.39
C ASP A 413 16.94 12.21 1.75
N ARG A 414 16.58 12.98 2.75
CA ARG A 414 17.14 12.86 4.09
C ARG A 414 16.45 11.81 4.94
N MET A 415 15.26 11.36 4.54
CA MET A 415 14.70 10.10 5.07
C MET A 415 15.59 8.90 4.77
N LYS A 416 16.34 8.93 3.65
CA LYS A 416 17.27 7.88 3.23
C LYS A 416 18.54 7.84 4.10
N GLU A 417 19.14 9.00 4.38
CA GLU A 417 20.36 9.09 5.20
C GLU A 417 20.07 8.69 6.65
N SER A 418 18.94 9.07 7.22
CA SER A 418 18.62 8.73 8.62
C SER A 418 18.40 7.23 8.86
N THR A 419 18.04 6.46 7.83
CA THR A 419 17.98 4.99 7.92
C THR A 419 19.30 4.30 7.64
N LEU A 420 20.19 4.89 6.82
CA LEU A 420 21.50 4.33 6.52
C LEU A 420 22.54 4.64 7.61
N ASP A 421 22.56 5.86 8.17
CA ASP A 421 23.55 6.26 9.19
C ASP A 421 23.38 5.49 10.51
N MET A 422 22.18 4.97 10.82
CA MET A 422 22.00 4.08 11.97
C MET A 422 22.69 2.71 11.83
N PHE A 423 23.16 2.34 10.65
CA PHE A 423 23.84 1.07 10.40
C PHE A 423 25.36 1.18 10.22
N ILE A 424 25.91 2.40 10.07
CA ILE A 424 27.34 2.63 9.84
C ILE A 424 28.11 2.87 11.15
N ASP A 425 27.45 3.34 12.22
CA ASP A 425 28.09 3.62 13.53
C ASP A 425 28.14 2.42 14.50
N GLN A 426 27.97 1.18 14.03
CA GLN A 426 28.14 -0.04 14.83
C GLN A 426 29.14 -1.03 14.18
N ASN A 427 30.28 -0.54 13.71
CA ASN A 427 31.46 -1.37 13.45
C ASN A 427 32.69 -0.75 14.08
#